data_1a5d0ae4bfa2e74f6da62f5cc6d708f7
#
_entry.id   1a5d0ae4bfa2e74f6da62f5cc6d708f7
#
_cell.length_a   1.000
_cell.length_b   1.000
_cell.length_c   1.000
_cell.angle_alpha   90.00
_cell.angle_beta   90.00
_cell.angle_gamma   90.00
#
_symmetry.space_group_name_H-M   'P 1'
#
loop_
_entity.id
_entity.type
_entity.pdbx_description
1 polymer ?
#
loop_
_entity_poly.entity_id
_entity_poly.type
_entity_poly.pdbx_seq_one_letter_code
_entity_poly.pdbx_strand_id
1 'polypeptide(L)'
;MSERLPDALVQPDTFAFSDANAEAAKAIVAKYPPGKQRSAVMPLLDLAQRQEGWLSRAAMDCVAEMLGMPPIKVYEVGTFYTMYNLKPVGKLHVQVCTNISCWLRAAPEVVRAAREVLGVEFGQTRDDGKATLSEVECLGACANAPVMQVGDDLFEDLTYDTAKAVLEALMRGEKVEIGSQSGRRGACPASGPTTLKPKKSAEAKETP
;
A
#
# COMPACT_ATOMS: atom_id res chain seq x y z
N MET A 1 -7.08 10.21 -14.00
CA MET A 1 -8.24 11.12 -13.78
C MET A 1 -8.20 11.55 -12.33
N SER A 2 -8.00 12.84 -12.04
CA SER A 2 -8.02 13.36 -10.66
C SER A 2 -9.45 13.21 -10.12
N GLU A 3 -9.68 12.25 -9.22
CA GLU A 3 -10.93 12.20 -8.46
C GLU A 3 -11.01 13.48 -7.61
N ARG A 4 -11.96 14.34 -7.92
CA ARG A 4 -12.32 15.45 -7.02
C ARG A 4 -12.78 14.82 -5.70
N LEU A 5 -12.37 15.44 -4.58
CA LEU A 5 -12.95 15.10 -3.27
C LEU A 5 -14.48 15.15 -3.41
N PRO A 6 -15.19 14.07 -3.09
CA PRO A 6 -16.64 14.06 -3.20
C PRO A 6 -17.21 15.17 -2.30
N ASP A 7 -18.04 16.05 -2.87
CA ASP A 7 -18.66 17.20 -2.17
C ASP A 7 -19.56 16.77 -0.98
N ALA A 8 -19.89 15.48 -0.89
CA ALA A 8 -20.74 14.90 0.15
C ALA A 8 -19.93 14.26 1.32
N LEU A 9 -18.59 14.25 1.26
CA LEU A 9 -17.80 13.67 2.34
C LEU A 9 -17.71 14.64 3.52
N VAL A 10 -18.19 14.20 4.68
CA VAL A 10 -18.02 14.96 5.94
C VAL A 10 -16.55 14.94 6.31
N GLN A 11 -15.90 16.10 6.18
CA GLN A 11 -14.51 16.29 6.58
C GLN A 11 -14.46 16.55 8.10
N PRO A 12 -13.46 16.01 8.83
CA PRO A 12 -13.25 16.45 10.20
C PRO A 12 -12.80 17.92 10.24
N ASP A 13 -13.28 18.63 11.24
CA ASP A 13 -12.94 20.06 11.42
C ASP A 13 -11.48 20.25 11.84
N THR A 14 -10.91 19.27 12.56
CA THR A 14 -9.56 19.33 13.11
C THR A 14 -8.85 17.98 12.98
N PHE A 15 -7.53 18.04 12.94
CA PHE A 15 -6.65 16.88 13.03
C PHE A 15 -5.46 17.25 13.91
N ALA A 16 -5.01 16.29 14.72
CA ALA A 16 -3.75 16.37 15.43
C ALA A 16 -3.09 14.98 15.45
N PHE A 17 -1.78 14.95 15.33
CA PHE A 17 -1.05 13.70 15.57
C PHE A 17 -1.21 13.27 17.02
N SER A 18 -1.40 11.96 17.25
CA SER A 18 -1.26 11.38 18.60
C SER A 18 0.15 11.64 19.17
N ASP A 19 0.33 11.57 20.46
CA ASP A 19 1.63 11.84 21.09
C ASP A 19 2.76 11.02 20.46
N ALA A 20 2.52 9.73 20.22
CA ALA A 20 3.49 8.84 19.57
C ALA A 20 3.79 9.27 18.12
N ASN A 21 2.77 9.65 17.37
CA ASN A 21 2.93 10.09 15.98
C ASN A 21 3.53 11.52 15.91
N ALA A 22 3.30 12.36 16.89
CA ALA A 22 3.93 13.68 16.98
C ALA A 22 5.46 13.55 17.17
N GLU A 23 5.91 12.63 18.01
CA GLU A 23 7.34 12.34 18.15
C GLU A 23 7.93 11.70 16.87
N ALA A 24 7.20 10.77 16.23
CA ALA A 24 7.60 10.21 14.95
C ALA A 24 7.68 11.29 13.85
N ALA A 25 6.73 12.22 13.81
CA ALA A 25 6.73 13.34 12.86
C ALA A 25 7.96 14.23 13.05
N LYS A 26 8.31 14.59 14.30
CA LYS A 26 9.53 15.34 14.59
C LYS A 26 10.79 14.61 14.12
N ALA A 27 10.86 13.30 14.36
CA ALA A 27 11.98 12.46 13.91
C ALA A 27 12.07 12.40 12.37
N ILE A 28 10.93 12.37 11.67
CA ILE A 28 10.88 12.42 10.20
C ILE A 28 11.43 13.76 9.70
N VAL A 29 10.97 14.88 10.25
CA VAL A 29 11.41 16.23 9.85
C VAL A 29 12.92 16.41 10.10
N ALA A 30 13.44 15.89 11.21
CA ALA A 30 14.83 15.99 11.59
C ALA A 30 15.80 15.25 10.62
N LYS A 31 15.31 14.34 9.78
CA LYS A 31 16.14 13.68 8.75
C LYS A 31 16.57 14.62 7.62
N TYR A 32 15.92 15.76 7.47
CA TYR A 32 16.18 16.70 6.39
C TYR A 32 17.05 17.86 6.86
N PRO A 33 18.01 18.31 6.04
CA PRO A 33 18.89 19.41 6.38
C PRO A 33 18.12 20.71 6.68
N PRO A 34 18.71 21.65 7.44
CA PRO A 34 18.13 22.96 7.70
C PRO A 34 17.66 23.67 6.42
N GLY A 35 16.44 24.18 6.42
CA GLY A 35 15.80 24.83 5.26
C GLY A 35 15.27 23.87 4.20
N LYS A 36 15.36 22.53 4.38
CA LYS A 36 14.84 21.50 3.46
C LYS A 36 13.72 20.64 4.07
N GLN A 37 13.19 21.02 5.22
CA GLN A 37 12.18 20.27 5.97
C GLN A 37 10.89 20.04 5.16
N ARG A 38 10.58 20.92 4.20
CA ARG A 38 9.45 20.74 3.28
C ARG A 38 9.46 19.39 2.53
N SER A 39 10.63 18.78 2.37
CA SER A 39 10.77 17.46 1.75
C SER A 39 10.18 16.32 2.61
N ALA A 40 9.86 16.58 3.87
CA ALA A 40 9.17 15.66 4.76
C ALA A 40 7.67 15.54 4.48
N VAL A 41 7.11 16.29 3.51
CA VAL A 41 5.67 16.30 3.24
C VAL A 41 5.10 14.91 2.99
N MET A 42 5.72 14.12 2.12
CA MET A 42 5.20 12.80 1.80
C MET A 42 5.18 11.84 3.01
N PRO A 43 6.26 11.63 3.74
CA PRO A 43 6.22 10.73 4.90
C PRO A 43 5.34 11.26 6.04
N LEU A 44 5.10 12.56 6.16
CA LEU A 44 4.14 13.09 7.13
C LEU A 44 2.69 12.85 6.71
N LEU A 45 2.38 12.97 5.42
CA LEU A 45 1.07 12.59 4.88
C LEU A 45 0.79 11.10 5.04
N ASP A 46 1.79 10.24 4.81
CA ASP A 46 1.67 8.80 5.06
C ASP A 46 1.42 8.51 6.55
N LEU A 47 2.14 9.18 7.45
CA LEU A 47 1.93 9.03 8.89
C LEU A 47 0.52 9.47 9.32
N ALA A 48 0.02 10.57 8.76
CA ALA A 48 -1.34 11.05 9.02
C ALA A 48 -2.38 10.07 8.49
N GLN A 49 -2.21 9.56 7.27
CA GLN A 49 -3.08 8.55 6.68
C GLN A 49 -3.11 7.25 7.50
N ARG A 50 -1.95 6.79 8.00
CA ARG A 50 -1.87 5.60 8.87
C ARG A 50 -2.61 5.79 10.20
N GLN A 51 -2.68 7.01 10.70
CA GLN A 51 -3.43 7.33 11.92
C GLN A 51 -4.94 7.29 11.72
N GLU A 52 -5.43 7.88 10.62
CA GLU A 52 -6.87 8.10 10.39
C GLU A 52 -7.48 7.06 9.42
N GLY A 53 -6.64 6.27 8.73
CA GLY A 53 -7.05 5.35 7.65
C GLY A 53 -7.24 6.04 6.30
N TRP A 54 -7.28 7.36 6.26
CA TRP A 54 -7.40 8.18 5.06
C TRP A 54 -6.81 9.57 5.30
N LEU A 55 -6.63 10.36 4.24
CA LEU A 55 -6.02 11.68 4.29
C LEU A 55 -7.08 12.77 4.19
N SER A 56 -7.53 13.28 5.34
CA SER A 56 -8.49 14.39 5.42
C SER A 56 -7.85 15.74 5.09
N ARG A 57 -8.68 16.74 4.76
CA ARG A 57 -8.20 18.11 4.57
C ARG A 57 -7.52 18.65 5.83
N ALA A 58 -8.13 18.44 7.00
CA ALA A 58 -7.56 18.87 8.27
C ALA A 58 -6.18 18.24 8.53
N ALA A 59 -5.97 16.98 8.14
CA ALA A 59 -4.67 16.32 8.23
C ALA A 59 -3.62 16.97 7.31
N MET A 60 -4.01 17.30 6.09
CA MET A 60 -3.12 18.01 5.15
C MET A 60 -2.79 19.43 5.64
N ASP A 61 -3.73 20.14 6.24
CA ASP A 61 -3.52 21.46 6.83
C ASP A 61 -2.56 21.42 8.02
N CYS A 62 -2.69 20.42 8.89
CA CYS A 62 -1.77 20.18 10.00
C CYS A 62 -0.35 19.93 9.51
N VAL A 63 -0.16 19.12 8.46
CA VAL A 63 1.15 18.90 7.85
C VAL A 63 1.71 20.18 7.23
N ALA A 64 0.86 20.99 6.59
CA ALA A 64 1.26 22.27 6.03
C ALA A 64 1.77 23.24 7.10
N GLU A 65 1.06 23.37 8.21
CA GLU A 65 1.46 24.18 9.35
C GLU A 65 2.79 23.69 9.94
N MET A 66 2.94 22.38 10.19
CA MET A 66 4.17 21.80 10.74
C MET A 66 5.39 22.07 9.87
N LEU A 67 5.24 22.11 8.54
CA LEU A 67 6.34 22.33 7.60
C LEU A 67 6.51 23.79 7.18
N GLY A 68 5.64 24.71 7.66
CA GLY A 68 5.62 26.12 7.22
C GLY A 68 5.36 26.23 5.71
N MET A 69 4.53 25.38 5.15
CA MET A 69 4.16 25.36 3.73
C MET A 69 2.79 25.96 3.51
N PRO A 70 2.55 26.63 2.36
CA PRO A 70 1.17 26.96 1.98
C PRO A 70 0.33 25.67 1.84
N PRO A 71 -0.90 25.62 2.41
CA PRO A 71 -1.75 24.42 2.36
C PRO A 71 -1.94 23.85 0.94
N ILE A 72 -2.08 24.73 -0.05
CA ILE A 72 -2.22 24.30 -1.46
C ILE A 72 -1.06 23.43 -1.94
N LYS A 73 0.17 23.67 -1.45
CA LYS A 73 1.34 22.88 -1.83
C LYS A 73 1.33 21.47 -1.23
N VAL A 74 0.70 21.30 -0.08
CA VAL A 74 0.47 20.00 0.53
C VAL A 74 -0.68 19.28 -0.17
N TYR A 75 -1.74 20.01 -0.53
CA TYR A 75 -2.87 19.46 -1.32
C TYR A 75 -2.41 18.97 -2.71
N GLU A 76 -1.50 19.70 -3.39
CA GLU A 76 -0.90 19.25 -4.64
C GLU A 76 -0.26 17.85 -4.48
N VAL A 77 0.47 17.61 -3.39
CA VAL A 77 1.11 16.31 -3.13
C VAL A 77 0.07 15.25 -2.78
N GLY A 78 -0.83 15.56 -1.85
CA GLY A 78 -1.87 14.61 -1.40
C GLY A 78 -2.82 14.17 -2.51
N THR A 79 -3.10 15.05 -3.48
CA THR A 79 -4.00 14.74 -4.61
C THR A 79 -3.27 14.18 -5.84
N PHE A 80 -1.97 14.34 -5.94
CA PHE A 80 -1.17 13.83 -7.05
C PHE A 80 -0.85 12.35 -6.90
N TYR A 81 -0.43 11.92 -5.70
CA TYR A 81 0.00 10.55 -5.47
C TYR A 81 -1.18 9.66 -5.09
N THR A 82 -1.46 8.64 -5.90
CA THR A 82 -2.61 7.73 -5.74
C THR A 82 -2.53 6.82 -4.50
N MET A 83 -1.39 6.78 -3.82
CA MET A 83 -1.24 6.09 -2.54
C MET A 83 -2.00 6.76 -1.39
N TYR A 84 -2.40 8.02 -1.56
CA TYR A 84 -3.19 8.74 -0.55
C TYR A 84 -4.68 8.54 -0.79
N ASN A 85 -5.37 8.04 0.23
CA ASN A 85 -6.81 7.84 0.23
C ASN A 85 -7.49 9.14 0.63
N LEU A 86 -8.10 9.85 -0.32
CA LEU A 86 -8.80 11.13 -0.07
C LEU A 86 -10.22 10.95 0.46
N LYS A 87 -10.65 9.71 0.67
CA LYS A 87 -11.92 9.31 1.29
C LYS A 87 -11.67 8.12 2.22
N PRO A 88 -12.50 7.92 3.24
CA PRO A 88 -12.39 6.75 4.10
C PRO A 88 -12.39 5.45 3.31
N VAL A 89 -11.48 4.57 3.67
CA VAL A 89 -11.41 3.19 3.14
C VAL A 89 -11.71 2.20 4.26
N GLY A 90 -12.12 1.00 3.88
CA GLY A 90 -12.33 -0.09 4.83
C GLY A 90 -11.04 -0.56 5.49
N LYS A 91 -11.18 -1.34 6.57
CA LYS A 91 -10.03 -1.92 7.29
C LYS A 91 -9.10 -2.72 6.38
N LEU A 92 -9.67 -3.43 5.41
CA LEU A 92 -8.96 -4.11 4.34
C LEU A 92 -9.11 -3.27 3.07
N HIS A 93 -8.09 -2.50 2.72
CA HIS A 93 -8.04 -1.83 1.42
C HIS A 93 -7.40 -2.77 0.41
N VAL A 94 -8.24 -3.43 -0.38
CA VAL A 94 -7.84 -4.39 -1.41
C VAL A 94 -7.63 -3.66 -2.72
N GLN A 95 -6.39 -3.69 -3.22
CA GLN A 95 -5.96 -3.00 -4.43
C GLN A 95 -5.49 -4.04 -5.44
N VAL A 96 -6.19 -4.17 -6.57
CA VAL A 96 -5.86 -5.15 -7.62
C VAL A 96 -5.18 -4.45 -8.78
N CYS A 97 -3.99 -4.92 -9.13
CA CYS A 97 -3.28 -4.44 -10.32
C CYS A 97 -3.92 -5.01 -11.58
N THR A 98 -4.35 -4.11 -12.46
CA THR A 98 -4.94 -4.47 -13.78
C THR A 98 -4.04 -4.09 -14.95
N ASN A 99 -2.80 -3.64 -14.69
CA ASN A 99 -1.84 -3.23 -15.70
C ASN A 99 -1.36 -4.41 -16.57
N ILE A 100 -0.67 -4.13 -17.65
CA ILE A 100 -0.39 -5.05 -18.77
C ILE A 100 0.07 -6.44 -18.33
N SER A 101 1.09 -6.54 -17.47
CA SER A 101 1.62 -7.84 -17.03
C SER A 101 0.59 -8.65 -16.25
N CYS A 102 -0.13 -8.00 -15.33
CA CYS A 102 -1.17 -8.63 -14.55
C CYS A 102 -2.36 -9.00 -15.44
N TRP A 103 -2.76 -8.13 -16.37
CA TRP A 103 -3.83 -8.41 -17.32
C TRP A 103 -3.52 -9.62 -18.20
N LEU A 104 -2.32 -9.71 -18.77
CA LEU A 104 -1.85 -10.86 -19.56
C LEU A 104 -1.79 -12.17 -18.75
N ARG A 105 -1.64 -12.06 -17.44
CA ARG A 105 -1.61 -13.18 -16.49
C ARG A 105 -2.94 -13.41 -15.80
N ALA A 106 -4.03 -12.99 -16.43
CA ALA A 106 -5.41 -13.19 -15.98
C ALA A 106 -5.81 -12.40 -14.70
N ALA A 107 -5.35 -11.15 -14.53
CA ALA A 107 -5.87 -10.26 -13.48
C ALA A 107 -7.41 -10.14 -13.46
N PRO A 108 -8.16 -10.21 -14.59
CA PRO A 108 -9.62 -10.25 -14.55
C PRO A 108 -10.20 -11.35 -13.65
N GLU A 109 -9.53 -12.50 -13.52
CA GLU A 109 -9.96 -13.57 -12.63
C GLU A 109 -9.73 -13.20 -11.16
N VAL A 110 -8.66 -12.49 -10.85
CA VAL A 110 -8.40 -11.96 -9.50
C VAL A 110 -9.45 -10.90 -9.13
N VAL A 111 -9.78 -10.02 -10.07
CA VAL A 111 -10.86 -9.02 -9.91
C VAL A 111 -12.20 -9.70 -9.65
N ARG A 112 -12.52 -10.75 -10.41
CA ARG A 112 -13.77 -11.53 -10.22
C ARG A 112 -13.83 -12.14 -8.82
N ALA A 113 -12.74 -12.76 -8.38
CA ALA A 113 -12.63 -13.31 -7.02
C ALA A 113 -12.82 -12.22 -5.94
N ALA A 114 -12.18 -11.07 -6.13
CA ALA A 114 -12.29 -9.94 -5.20
C ALA A 114 -13.72 -9.41 -5.10
N ARG A 115 -14.41 -9.22 -6.24
CA ARG A 115 -15.81 -8.78 -6.26
C ARG A 115 -16.72 -9.78 -5.58
N GLU A 116 -16.52 -11.06 -5.82
CA GLU A 116 -17.34 -12.13 -5.24
C GLU A 116 -17.19 -12.19 -3.71
N VAL A 117 -15.96 -12.16 -3.21
CA VAL A 117 -15.69 -12.25 -1.76
C VAL A 117 -16.09 -10.97 -1.01
N LEU A 118 -15.77 -9.82 -1.60
CA LEU A 118 -15.99 -8.54 -0.93
C LEU A 118 -17.43 -8.02 -1.14
N GLY A 119 -18.10 -8.43 -2.21
CA GLY A 119 -19.45 -7.98 -2.53
C GLY A 119 -19.54 -6.50 -2.93
N VAL A 120 -18.46 -5.93 -3.49
CA VAL A 120 -18.37 -4.52 -3.91
C VAL A 120 -17.63 -4.40 -5.24
N GLU A 121 -17.91 -3.32 -5.97
CA GLU A 121 -17.23 -2.94 -7.20
C GLU A 121 -15.99 -2.06 -6.91
N PHE A 122 -15.20 -1.82 -7.94
CA PHE A 122 -14.06 -0.88 -7.84
C PHE A 122 -14.50 0.50 -7.36
N GLY A 123 -13.72 1.08 -6.43
CA GLY A 123 -13.98 2.38 -5.81
C GLY A 123 -15.02 2.35 -4.69
N GLN A 124 -15.57 1.19 -4.37
CA GLN A 124 -16.59 1.04 -3.33
C GLN A 124 -16.03 0.46 -2.04
N THR A 125 -16.58 0.95 -0.93
CA THR A 125 -16.39 0.40 0.41
C THR A 125 -17.65 -0.35 0.82
N ARG A 126 -17.51 -1.49 1.47
CA ARG A 126 -18.62 -2.22 2.06
C ARG A 126 -19.35 -1.38 3.10
N ASP A 127 -20.66 -1.54 3.22
CA ASP A 127 -21.49 -0.83 4.20
C ASP A 127 -21.05 -1.09 5.65
N ASP A 128 -20.47 -2.26 5.91
CA ASP A 128 -19.93 -2.62 7.24
C ASP A 128 -18.52 -2.04 7.52
N GLY A 129 -17.95 -1.29 6.58
CA GLY A 129 -16.63 -0.69 6.68
C GLY A 129 -15.47 -1.68 6.72
N LYS A 130 -15.68 -2.97 6.46
CA LYS A 130 -14.63 -3.97 6.58
C LYS A 130 -13.65 -3.96 5.42
N ALA A 131 -14.11 -3.68 4.20
CA ALA A 131 -13.24 -3.72 3.04
C ALA A 131 -13.59 -2.66 2.00
N THR A 132 -12.57 -2.21 1.28
CA THR A 132 -12.67 -1.38 0.07
C THR A 132 -11.96 -2.10 -1.06
N LEU A 133 -12.56 -2.11 -2.25
CA LEU A 133 -11.93 -2.63 -3.47
C LEU A 133 -11.51 -1.48 -4.38
N SER A 134 -10.25 -1.46 -4.79
CA SER A 134 -9.72 -0.46 -5.71
C SER A 134 -8.97 -1.10 -6.87
N GLU A 135 -9.11 -0.49 -8.03
CA GLU A 135 -8.24 -0.75 -9.17
C GLU A 135 -7.00 0.12 -9.05
N VAL A 136 -5.84 -0.48 -9.27
CA VAL A 136 -4.57 0.26 -9.24
C VAL A 136 -3.69 -0.05 -10.44
N GLU A 137 -2.81 0.89 -10.74
CA GLU A 137 -1.74 0.70 -11.71
C GLU A 137 -0.66 -0.24 -11.15
N CYS A 138 0.45 -0.37 -11.87
CA CYS A 138 1.49 -1.34 -11.57
C CYS A 138 2.05 -1.22 -10.14
N LEU A 139 1.92 -2.30 -9.36
CA LEU A 139 2.45 -2.42 -8.00
C LEU A 139 3.95 -2.80 -7.95
N GLY A 140 4.59 -2.96 -9.11
CA GLY A 140 6.04 -3.21 -9.19
C GLY A 140 6.46 -4.69 -9.10
N ALA A 141 5.56 -5.61 -8.79
CA ALA A 141 5.85 -7.05 -8.68
C ALA A 141 5.51 -7.83 -9.97
N CYS A 142 5.73 -7.24 -11.13
CA CYS A 142 5.32 -7.77 -12.44
C CYS A 142 5.90 -9.15 -12.76
N ALA A 143 7.06 -9.52 -12.19
CA ALA A 143 7.66 -10.83 -12.36
C ALA A 143 6.77 -11.96 -11.80
N ASN A 144 5.93 -11.67 -10.83
CA ASN A 144 5.03 -12.59 -10.15
C ASN A 144 3.55 -12.19 -10.34
N ALA A 145 3.23 -11.63 -11.51
CA ALA A 145 1.84 -11.29 -11.87
C ALA A 145 0.95 -12.54 -11.94
N PRO A 146 -0.36 -12.45 -11.60
CA PRO A 146 -1.08 -11.26 -11.13
C PRO A 146 -0.81 -10.91 -9.67
N VAL A 147 -1.01 -9.63 -9.33
CA VAL A 147 -0.66 -9.07 -8.01
C VAL A 147 -1.84 -8.30 -7.42
N MET A 148 -2.05 -8.49 -6.14
CA MET A 148 -2.99 -7.75 -5.30
C MET A 148 -2.23 -7.23 -4.07
N GLN A 149 -2.55 -6.01 -3.63
CA GLN A 149 -2.04 -5.43 -2.40
C GLN A 149 -3.17 -5.29 -1.38
N VAL A 150 -2.91 -5.62 -0.13
CA VAL A 150 -3.82 -5.35 0.99
C VAL A 150 -3.02 -4.70 2.12
N GLY A 151 -3.28 -3.44 2.40
CA GLY A 151 -2.42 -2.65 3.28
C GLY A 151 -1.01 -2.51 2.72
N ASP A 152 0.00 -2.94 3.48
CA ASP A 152 1.41 -2.92 3.05
C ASP A 152 1.85 -4.24 2.37
N ASP A 153 0.99 -5.26 2.35
CA ASP A 153 1.34 -6.61 1.93
C ASP A 153 0.95 -6.88 0.47
N LEU A 154 1.88 -7.45 -0.30
CA LEU A 154 1.66 -7.92 -1.66
C LEU A 154 1.36 -9.42 -1.66
N PHE A 155 0.33 -9.81 -2.41
CA PHE A 155 -0.02 -11.19 -2.74
C PHE A 155 0.19 -11.38 -4.24
N GLU A 156 1.02 -12.34 -4.59
CA GLU A 156 1.59 -12.48 -5.92
C GLU A 156 1.28 -13.87 -6.50
N ASP A 157 1.48 -14.07 -7.82
CA ASP A 157 1.20 -15.32 -8.53
C ASP A 157 -0.23 -15.82 -8.33
N LEU A 158 -1.17 -14.89 -8.28
CA LEU A 158 -2.56 -15.20 -7.95
C LEU A 158 -3.28 -15.91 -9.10
N THR A 159 -4.15 -16.81 -8.71
CA THR A 159 -5.24 -17.35 -9.53
C THR A 159 -6.57 -16.92 -8.93
N TYR A 160 -7.70 -17.22 -9.60
CA TYR A 160 -9.02 -17.03 -8.99
C TYR A 160 -9.12 -17.69 -7.62
N ASP A 161 -8.73 -18.97 -7.53
CA ASP A 161 -8.89 -19.76 -6.30
C ASP A 161 -7.99 -19.26 -5.17
N THR A 162 -6.73 -18.94 -5.47
CA THR A 162 -5.80 -18.42 -4.45
C THR A 162 -6.19 -17.01 -4.00
N ALA A 163 -6.62 -16.14 -4.92
CA ALA A 163 -7.11 -14.81 -4.55
C ALA A 163 -8.35 -14.89 -3.66
N LYS A 164 -9.29 -15.77 -3.99
CA LYS A 164 -10.48 -16.03 -3.18
C LYS A 164 -10.12 -16.52 -1.78
N ALA A 165 -9.26 -17.52 -1.68
CA ALA A 165 -8.82 -18.09 -0.40
C ALA A 165 -8.11 -17.05 0.48
N VAL A 166 -7.20 -16.25 -0.10
CA VAL A 166 -6.52 -15.15 0.60
C VAL A 166 -7.52 -14.13 1.14
N LEU A 167 -8.44 -13.67 0.31
CA LEU A 167 -9.41 -12.65 0.71
C LEU A 167 -10.39 -13.17 1.76
N GLU A 168 -10.88 -14.40 1.64
CA GLU A 168 -11.74 -15.02 2.63
C GLU A 168 -11.05 -15.15 3.99
N ALA A 169 -9.76 -15.56 4.01
CA ALA A 169 -8.98 -15.65 5.23
C ALA A 169 -8.77 -14.26 5.89
N LEU A 170 -8.40 -13.25 5.09
CA LEU A 170 -8.25 -11.87 5.56
C LEU A 170 -9.57 -11.31 6.12
N MET A 171 -10.70 -11.59 5.45
CA MET A 171 -12.03 -11.17 5.93
C MET A 171 -12.42 -11.83 7.25
N ARG A 172 -11.89 -13.01 7.56
CA ARG A 172 -12.01 -13.66 8.88
C ARG A 172 -11.02 -13.16 9.91
N GLY A 173 -10.05 -12.31 9.52
CA GLY A 173 -8.97 -11.81 10.39
C GLY A 173 -7.84 -12.82 10.60
N GLU A 174 -7.71 -13.80 9.73
CA GLU A 174 -6.64 -14.79 9.75
C GLU A 174 -5.36 -14.22 9.14
N LYS A 175 -4.20 -14.71 9.58
CA LYS A 175 -2.92 -14.39 8.96
C LYS A 175 -2.74 -15.23 7.70
N VAL A 176 -2.33 -14.57 6.62
CA VAL A 176 -2.04 -15.20 5.34
C VAL A 176 -0.56 -15.01 5.03
N GLU A 177 0.06 -15.99 4.37
CA GLU A 177 1.44 -15.87 3.91
C GLU A 177 1.55 -14.80 2.82
N ILE A 178 2.48 -13.84 3.02
CA ILE A 178 2.71 -12.70 2.13
C ILE A 178 3.56 -13.15 0.95
N GLY A 179 3.40 -12.52 -0.21
CA GLY A 179 4.18 -12.78 -1.41
C GLY A 179 3.55 -13.83 -2.32
N SER A 180 4.38 -14.66 -2.94
CA SER A 180 3.95 -15.61 -3.95
C SER A 180 3.07 -16.71 -3.39
N GLN A 181 1.84 -16.82 -3.89
CA GLN A 181 0.89 -17.88 -3.54
C GLN A 181 1.19 -19.21 -4.28
N SER A 182 2.22 -19.22 -5.12
CA SER A 182 2.74 -20.43 -5.79
C SER A 182 4.06 -20.94 -5.18
N GLY A 183 4.57 -20.30 -4.13
CA GLY A 183 5.82 -20.67 -3.47
C GLY A 183 7.09 -20.21 -4.21
N ARG A 184 6.98 -19.34 -5.21
CA ARG A 184 8.14 -18.77 -5.90
C ARG A 184 8.85 -17.70 -5.05
N ARG A 185 10.14 -17.54 -5.29
CA ARG A 185 10.98 -16.53 -4.62
C ARG A 185 11.05 -15.24 -5.43
N GLY A 186 9.94 -14.55 -5.68
CA GLY A 186 9.94 -13.32 -6.43
C GLY A 186 10.61 -13.46 -7.81
N ALA A 187 11.40 -12.50 -8.23
CA ALA A 187 12.12 -12.51 -9.50
C ALA A 187 13.39 -13.39 -9.50
N CYS A 188 13.59 -14.24 -8.49
CA CYS A 188 14.75 -15.13 -8.40
C CYS A 188 14.65 -16.26 -9.45
N PRO A 189 15.76 -16.64 -10.12
CA PRO A 189 15.79 -17.82 -10.98
C PRO A 189 15.37 -19.09 -10.23
N ALA A 190 14.65 -20.00 -10.90
CA ALA A 190 14.18 -21.26 -10.30
C ALA A 190 15.33 -22.10 -9.71
N SER A 191 16.54 -22.02 -10.30
CA SER A 191 17.77 -22.65 -9.80
C SER A 191 18.43 -21.93 -8.62
N GLY A 192 17.80 -20.86 -8.10
CA GLY A 192 18.37 -19.98 -7.10
C GLY A 192 19.29 -18.90 -7.67
N PRO A 193 19.89 -18.05 -6.82
CA PRO A 193 20.71 -16.94 -7.25
C PRO A 193 21.93 -17.42 -8.06
N THR A 194 22.19 -16.76 -9.20
CA THR A 194 23.33 -17.04 -10.07
C THR A 194 24.54 -16.16 -9.77
N THR A 195 24.33 -15.04 -9.07
CA THR A 195 25.35 -14.07 -8.65
C THR A 195 25.36 -13.91 -7.13
N LEU A 196 26.40 -13.32 -6.59
CA LEU A 196 26.57 -13.06 -5.14
C LEU A 196 26.36 -14.30 -4.27
N LYS A 197 26.71 -15.47 -4.78
CA LYS A 197 26.67 -16.71 -4.00
C LYS A 197 27.64 -16.59 -2.82
N PRO A 198 27.26 -17.05 -1.61
CA PRO A 198 28.20 -17.13 -0.51
C PRO A 198 29.41 -17.95 -0.98
N LYS A 199 30.63 -17.45 -0.75
CA LYS A 199 31.84 -18.27 -0.96
C LYS A 199 31.67 -19.55 -0.15
N LYS A 200 31.76 -20.71 -0.81
CA LYS A 200 31.90 -21.98 -0.08
C LYS A 200 33.07 -21.78 0.87
N SER A 201 32.82 -21.92 2.18
CA SER A 201 33.90 -22.01 3.15
C SER A 201 34.87 -23.04 2.65
N ALA A 202 36.13 -22.65 2.50
CA ALA A 202 37.18 -23.63 2.15
C ALA A 202 37.09 -24.78 3.15
N GLU A 203 36.85 -25.98 2.62
CA GLU A 203 36.93 -27.21 3.41
C GLU A 203 38.21 -27.13 4.24
N ALA A 204 38.06 -27.25 5.56
CA ALA A 204 39.20 -27.44 6.42
C ALA A 204 40.02 -28.62 5.86
N LYS A 205 41.22 -28.31 5.37
CA LYS A 205 42.17 -29.36 5.03
C LYS A 205 42.49 -30.09 6.34
N GLU A 206 41.92 -31.24 6.49
CA GLU A 206 42.46 -32.20 7.45
C GLU A 206 43.92 -32.47 7.01
N THR A 207 44.84 -32.04 7.83
CA THR A 207 46.26 -32.37 7.73
C THR A 207 46.45 -33.74 8.36
N PRO A 208 47.20 -34.69 7.73
CA PRO A 208 47.41 -36.05 8.18
C PRO A 208 48.17 -36.11 9.50
#